data_c46956a2e6834a94f49e12658cedbe9a
#
_entry.id   c46956a2e6834a94f49e12658cedbe9a
#
_cell.length_a   1.000
_cell.length_b   1.000
_cell.length_c   1.000
_cell.angle_alpha   90.00
_cell.angle_beta   90.00
_cell.angle_gamma   90.00
#
_symmetry.space_group_name_H-M   'P 1'
#
loop_
_entity.id
_entity.type
_entity.pdbx_description
1 polymer ?
#
loop_
_entity_poly.entity_id
_entity_poly.type
_entity_poly.pdbx_seq_one_letter_code
_entity_poly.pdbx_strand_id
1 'polypeptide(L)'
;IIRGGTNVTRAVLSNTIPIGRINPDYVIDAIEKGAKVKIISGALDKLPYDLIARPEIKSGTALKGKTIGVDSLTGGTTLMLREVLEKAYGLKENDYQLLVVGTSPDRYAAIKGGSVQATFMGPPFNLRAAKEGFTKLTTFHEYLGPIQFVVQFAHDDFLKSNRGEGVKFLKGMIEAFSQNPETTAE
;
A
#
# COMPACT_ATOMS: atom_id res chain seq x y z
N ILE A 1 -14.15 -9.72 -9.44
CA ILE A 1 -13.02 -8.92 -8.92
C ILE A 1 -12.02 -9.88 -8.28
N ILE A 2 -10.78 -9.87 -8.78
CA ILE A 2 -9.67 -10.66 -8.22
C ILE A 2 -9.05 -9.83 -7.10
N ARG A 3 -8.94 -10.41 -5.88
CA ARG A 3 -8.37 -9.75 -4.71
C ARG A 3 -7.08 -10.45 -4.27
N GLY A 4 -6.14 -9.66 -3.76
CA GLY A 4 -4.84 -10.13 -3.25
C GLY A 4 -3.77 -10.25 -4.34
N GLY A 5 -2.53 -9.87 -3.99
CA GLY A 5 -1.40 -9.77 -4.93
C GLY A 5 -1.08 -11.08 -5.62
N THR A 6 -0.98 -12.15 -4.86
CA THR A 6 -0.72 -13.49 -5.40
C THR A 6 -1.76 -13.93 -6.43
N ASN A 7 -3.05 -13.65 -6.18
CA ASN A 7 -4.11 -14.04 -7.10
C ASN A 7 -4.10 -13.21 -8.39
N VAL A 8 -3.83 -11.91 -8.29
CA VAL A 8 -3.70 -11.04 -9.47
C VAL A 8 -2.50 -11.48 -10.31
N THR A 9 -1.35 -11.73 -9.68
CA THR A 9 -0.16 -12.20 -10.38
C THR A 9 -0.43 -13.53 -11.10
N ARG A 10 -1.04 -14.49 -10.40
CA ARG A 10 -1.42 -15.77 -11.00
C ARG A 10 -2.37 -15.62 -12.20
N ALA A 11 -3.35 -14.72 -12.11
CA ALA A 11 -4.31 -14.50 -13.20
C ALA A 11 -3.67 -13.89 -14.46
N VAL A 12 -2.65 -13.03 -14.29
CA VAL A 12 -1.85 -12.53 -15.42
C VAL A 12 -0.97 -13.64 -16.00
N LEU A 13 -0.30 -14.42 -15.16
CA LEU A 13 0.58 -15.52 -15.58
C LEU A 13 -0.19 -16.61 -16.33
N SER A 14 -1.43 -16.87 -15.97
CA SER A 14 -2.31 -17.82 -16.67
C SER A 14 -3.05 -17.23 -17.88
N ASN A 15 -2.75 -15.99 -18.27
CA ASN A 15 -3.47 -15.23 -19.30
C ASN A 15 -5.00 -15.12 -19.07
N THR A 16 -5.48 -15.31 -17.83
CA THR A 16 -6.89 -15.10 -17.46
C THR A 16 -7.28 -13.64 -17.52
N ILE A 17 -6.34 -12.74 -17.20
CA ILE A 17 -6.45 -11.31 -17.40
C ILE A 17 -5.20 -10.79 -18.12
N PRO A 18 -5.34 -9.86 -19.07
CA PRO A 18 -4.21 -9.38 -19.87
C PRO A 18 -3.27 -8.45 -19.10
N ILE A 19 -3.81 -7.62 -18.21
CA ILE A 19 -3.07 -6.61 -17.42
C ILE A 19 -3.48 -6.72 -15.97
N GLY A 20 -2.49 -6.79 -15.08
CA GLY A 20 -2.67 -6.74 -13.63
C GLY A 20 -2.24 -5.40 -13.05
N ARG A 21 -2.84 -5.03 -11.92
CA ARG A 21 -2.46 -3.86 -11.12
C ARG A 21 -2.25 -4.30 -9.69
N ILE A 22 -1.02 -4.12 -9.16
CA ILE A 22 -0.63 -4.61 -7.85
C ILE A 22 0.64 -3.89 -7.35
N ASN A 23 1.03 -4.12 -6.10
CA ASN A 23 2.31 -3.68 -5.58
C ASN A 23 3.47 -4.35 -6.33
N PRO A 24 4.58 -3.63 -6.59
CA PRO A 24 5.69 -4.11 -7.41
C PRO A 24 6.41 -5.33 -6.85
N ASP A 25 6.45 -5.51 -5.53
CA ASP A 25 7.08 -6.66 -4.87
C ASP A 25 6.55 -8.01 -5.39
N TYR A 26 5.24 -8.15 -5.60
CA TYR A 26 4.65 -9.36 -6.19
C TYR A 26 5.09 -9.62 -7.63
N VAL A 27 5.30 -8.56 -8.40
CA VAL A 27 5.72 -8.67 -9.81
C VAL A 27 7.20 -8.97 -9.89
N ILE A 28 8.02 -8.32 -9.05
CA ILE A 28 9.47 -8.53 -8.97
C ILE A 28 9.75 -9.97 -8.52
N ASP A 29 9.11 -10.45 -7.46
CA ASP A 29 9.23 -11.85 -7.00
C ASP A 29 8.87 -12.86 -8.11
N ALA A 30 7.83 -12.58 -8.88
CA ALA A 30 7.47 -13.43 -10.01
C ALA A 30 8.55 -13.42 -11.11
N ILE A 31 9.10 -12.24 -11.45
CA ILE A 31 10.18 -12.09 -12.44
C ILE A 31 11.44 -12.84 -11.98
N GLU A 32 11.83 -12.71 -10.72
CA GLU A 32 12.98 -13.42 -10.15
C GLU A 32 12.82 -14.94 -10.20
N LYS A 33 11.59 -15.42 -10.11
CA LYS A 33 11.23 -16.85 -10.31
C LYS A 33 11.08 -17.26 -11.77
N GLY A 34 11.45 -16.39 -12.72
CA GLY A 34 11.46 -16.69 -14.15
C GLY A 34 10.14 -16.45 -14.87
N ALA A 35 9.17 -15.75 -14.25
CA ALA A 35 7.92 -15.43 -14.91
C ALA A 35 8.10 -14.45 -16.08
N LYS A 36 7.43 -14.73 -17.18
CA LYS A 36 7.48 -13.91 -18.42
C LYS A 36 6.50 -12.76 -18.34
N VAL A 37 6.72 -11.84 -17.41
CA VAL A 37 5.92 -10.62 -17.23
C VAL A 37 6.80 -9.38 -17.21
N LYS A 38 6.20 -8.24 -17.55
CA LYS A 38 6.87 -6.93 -17.51
C LYS A 38 6.00 -5.91 -16.82
N ILE A 39 6.63 -5.07 -16.01
CA ILE A 39 6.02 -3.82 -15.54
C ILE A 39 5.93 -2.88 -16.74
N ILE A 40 4.73 -2.39 -17.01
CA ILE A 40 4.44 -1.53 -18.18
C ILE A 40 4.17 -0.08 -17.79
N SER A 41 3.80 0.20 -16.54
CA SER A 41 3.70 1.56 -16.01
C SER A 41 3.67 1.58 -14.48
N GLY A 42 4.01 2.72 -13.91
CA GLY A 42 3.62 3.09 -12.56
C GLY A 42 2.17 3.58 -12.53
N ALA A 43 1.53 3.44 -11.39
CA ALA A 43 0.16 3.88 -11.19
C ALA A 43 -0.04 4.69 -9.90
N LEU A 44 0.88 4.61 -8.96
CA LEU A 44 0.88 5.35 -7.72
C LEU A 44 2.32 5.45 -7.20
N ASP A 45 2.85 6.67 -7.11
CA ASP A 45 4.23 6.96 -6.71
C ASP A 45 4.37 7.46 -5.26
N LYS A 46 3.25 7.52 -4.55
CA LYS A 46 3.20 7.88 -3.12
C LYS A 46 2.49 6.80 -2.33
N LEU A 47 2.95 6.58 -1.12
CA LEU A 47 2.27 5.69 -0.17
C LEU A 47 1.07 6.42 0.42
N PRO A 48 -0.17 5.95 0.16
CA PRO A 48 -1.38 6.63 0.63
C PRO A 48 -1.72 6.27 2.09
N TYR A 49 -0.70 5.98 2.90
CA TYR A 49 -0.91 5.56 4.28
C TYR A 49 -0.57 6.66 5.27
N ASP A 50 -1.50 6.85 6.20
CA ASP A 50 -1.30 7.63 7.41
C ASP A 50 -1.07 6.68 8.59
N LEU A 51 -0.15 7.03 9.49
CA LEU A 51 -0.03 6.41 10.80
C LEU A 51 -1.07 7.06 11.72
N ILE A 52 -2.08 6.29 12.08
CA ILE A 52 -3.21 6.72 12.90
C ILE A 52 -3.09 6.10 14.28
N ALA A 53 -3.28 6.89 15.30
CA ALA A 53 -3.26 6.47 16.69
C ALA A 53 -4.57 6.83 17.41
N ARG A 54 -4.79 6.20 18.55
CA ARG A 54 -5.91 6.53 19.44
C ARG A 54 -5.83 7.98 19.91
N PRO A 55 -6.97 8.62 20.22
CA PRO A 55 -7.03 10.06 20.54
C PRO A 55 -6.10 10.52 21.67
N GLU A 56 -5.81 9.65 22.63
CA GLU A 56 -4.90 9.94 23.75
C GLU A 56 -3.42 9.95 23.37
N ILE A 57 -3.05 9.38 22.22
CA ILE A 57 -1.67 9.33 21.73
C ILE A 57 -1.44 10.51 20.79
N LYS A 58 -0.71 11.51 21.26
CA LYS A 58 -0.50 12.78 20.54
C LYS A 58 0.86 12.88 19.83
N SER A 59 1.77 11.96 20.09
CA SER A 59 3.08 11.90 19.42
C SER A 59 3.48 10.46 19.14
N GLY A 60 4.30 10.26 18.11
CA GLY A 60 4.76 8.92 17.76
C GLY A 60 5.68 8.31 18.82
N THR A 61 6.42 9.12 19.59
CA THR A 61 7.25 8.63 20.70
C THR A 61 6.43 7.95 21.80
N ALA A 62 5.16 8.34 21.96
CA ALA A 62 4.22 7.71 22.91
C ALA A 62 3.78 6.30 22.47
N LEU A 63 4.18 5.84 21.29
CA LEU A 63 3.98 4.46 20.82
C LEU A 63 4.95 3.46 21.48
N LYS A 64 5.94 3.93 22.21
CA LYS A 64 6.84 3.04 22.97
C LYS A 64 6.05 2.16 23.94
N GLY A 65 6.26 0.83 23.85
CA GLY A 65 5.53 -0.17 24.62
C GLY A 65 4.09 -0.41 24.17
N LYS A 66 3.64 0.19 23.06
CA LYS A 66 2.26 0.03 22.55
C LYS A 66 2.16 -1.03 21.45
N THR A 67 0.94 -1.50 21.23
CA THR A 67 0.63 -2.45 20.18
C THR A 67 0.16 -1.71 18.92
N ILE A 68 0.79 -2.01 17.79
CA ILE A 68 0.47 -1.44 16.47
C ILE A 68 -0.12 -2.54 15.58
N GLY A 69 -1.29 -2.27 15.02
CA GLY A 69 -1.98 -3.20 14.11
C GLY A 69 -1.37 -3.20 12.71
N VAL A 70 -1.10 -4.37 12.16
CA VAL A 70 -0.51 -4.56 10.82
C VAL A 70 -1.30 -5.57 10.00
N ASP A 71 -1.03 -5.62 8.70
CA ASP A 71 -1.61 -6.61 7.78
C ASP A 71 -0.83 -7.94 7.80
N SER A 72 0.47 -7.87 8.01
CA SER A 72 1.39 -9.01 8.03
C SER A 72 2.66 -8.62 8.79
N LEU A 73 3.38 -9.53 9.39
CA LEU A 73 4.65 -9.23 10.07
C LEU A 73 5.81 -9.02 9.09
N THR A 74 5.74 -9.63 7.90
CA THR A 74 6.81 -9.65 6.90
C THR A 74 6.43 -8.94 5.59
N GLY A 75 5.23 -8.36 5.52
CA GLY A 75 4.75 -7.65 4.32
C GLY A 75 5.48 -6.33 4.10
N GLY A 76 5.61 -5.93 2.84
CA GLY A 76 6.30 -4.69 2.44
C GLY A 76 5.79 -3.45 3.16
N THR A 77 4.47 -3.34 3.40
CA THR A 77 3.87 -2.22 4.13
C THR A 77 4.32 -2.17 5.59
N THR A 78 4.50 -3.33 6.23
CA THR A 78 5.02 -3.40 7.61
C THR A 78 6.50 -3.05 7.69
N LEU A 79 7.30 -3.42 6.69
CA LEU A 79 8.70 -2.98 6.60
C LEU A 79 8.77 -1.46 6.46
N MET A 80 7.92 -0.87 5.63
CA MET A 80 7.79 0.58 5.49
C MET A 80 7.34 1.26 6.79
N LEU A 81 6.41 0.66 7.53
CA LEU A 81 6.00 1.16 8.86
C LEU A 81 7.19 1.21 9.84
N ARG A 82 8.01 0.16 9.90
CA ARG A 82 9.20 0.12 10.76
C ARG A 82 10.16 1.26 10.42
N GLU A 83 10.42 1.46 9.14
CA GLU A 83 11.27 2.55 8.65
C GLU A 83 10.71 3.93 9.02
N VAL A 84 9.40 4.13 8.89
CA VAL A 84 8.72 5.38 9.30
C VAL A 84 8.84 5.59 10.80
N LEU A 85 8.61 4.56 11.62
CA LEU A 85 8.72 4.67 13.08
C LEU A 85 10.14 5.00 13.53
N GLU A 86 11.14 4.43 12.88
CA GLU A 86 12.53 4.73 13.16
C GLU A 86 12.92 6.15 12.71
N LYS A 87 12.63 6.53 11.48
CA LYS A 87 12.99 7.84 10.93
C LYS A 87 12.26 9.00 11.60
N ALA A 88 10.95 8.84 11.87
CA ALA A 88 10.12 9.90 12.42
C ALA A 88 10.28 10.06 13.93
N TYR A 89 10.51 8.95 14.65
CA TYR A 89 10.38 8.93 16.12
C TYR A 89 11.52 8.22 16.83
N GLY A 90 12.50 7.66 16.12
CA GLY A 90 13.62 6.91 16.69
C GLY A 90 13.20 5.57 17.32
N LEU A 91 12.00 5.06 17.01
CA LEU A 91 11.49 3.80 17.56
C LEU A 91 12.02 2.62 16.78
N LYS A 92 12.70 1.71 17.46
CA LYS A 92 13.23 0.46 16.92
C LYS A 92 12.25 -0.69 17.15
N GLU A 93 12.46 -1.81 16.48
CA GLU A 93 11.56 -2.97 16.47
C GLU A 93 11.20 -3.48 17.89
N ASN A 94 12.10 -3.36 18.86
CA ASN A 94 11.86 -3.78 20.24
C ASN A 94 11.13 -2.72 21.10
N ASP A 95 10.88 -1.54 20.56
CA ASP A 95 10.21 -0.46 21.30
C ASP A 95 8.69 -0.55 21.26
N TYR A 96 8.11 -1.40 20.39
CA TYR A 96 6.66 -1.59 20.23
C TYR A 96 6.32 -3.04 19.90
N GLN A 97 5.03 -3.37 19.94
CA GLN A 97 4.55 -4.70 19.56
C GLN A 97 3.74 -4.62 18.26
N LEU A 98 3.90 -5.59 17.36
CA LEU A 98 3.09 -5.71 16.16
C LEU A 98 2.05 -6.81 16.35
N LEU A 99 0.79 -6.49 16.04
CA LEU A 99 -0.33 -7.43 16.02
C LEU A 99 -0.87 -7.55 14.60
N VAL A 100 -0.89 -8.76 14.05
CA VAL A 100 -1.53 -9.01 12.75
C VAL A 100 -3.04 -8.90 12.92
N VAL A 101 -3.63 -7.92 12.26
CA VAL A 101 -5.07 -7.64 12.31
C VAL A 101 -5.71 -7.91 10.96
N GLY A 102 -4.99 -7.64 9.85
CA GLY A 102 -5.49 -7.87 8.51
C GLY A 102 -5.65 -6.59 7.69
N THR A 103 -6.75 -6.49 6.96
CA THR A 103 -7.02 -5.41 5.99
C THR A 103 -7.30 -4.05 6.65
N SER A 104 -7.36 -2.98 5.87
CA SER A 104 -7.65 -1.63 6.42
C SER A 104 -8.99 -1.56 7.17
N PRO A 105 -10.10 -2.18 6.72
CA PRO A 105 -11.32 -2.28 7.53
C PRO A 105 -11.12 -2.95 8.88
N ASP A 106 -10.36 -4.07 8.91
CA ASP A 106 -10.11 -4.83 10.14
C ASP A 106 -9.26 -4.00 11.11
N ARG A 107 -8.21 -3.35 10.60
CA ARG A 107 -7.35 -2.46 11.40
C ARG A 107 -8.10 -1.24 11.94
N TYR A 108 -9.02 -0.68 11.12
CA TYR A 108 -9.90 0.39 11.60
C TYR A 108 -10.81 -0.08 12.74
N ALA A 109 -11.40 -1.27 12.64
CA ALA A 109 -12.21 -1.86 13.71
C ALA A 109 -11.37 -2.14 14.97
N ALA A 110 -10.14 -2.63 14.80
CA ALA A 110 -9.24 -2.95 15.91
C ALA A 110 -8.80 -1.71 16.70
N ILE A 111 -8.46 -0.61 16.03
CA ILE A 111 -8.08 0.64 16.72
C ILE A 111 -9.30 1.26 17.43
N LYS A 112 -10.47 1.18 16.81
CA LYS A 112 -11.73 1.66 17.41
C LYS A 112 -12.12 0.84 18.63
N GLY A 113 -11.97 -0.48 18.57
CA GLY A 113 -12.23 -1.39 19.67
C GLY A 113 -11.15 -1.40 20.76
N GLY A 114 -10.01 -0.74 20.55
CA GLY A 114 -8.93 -0.61 21.54
C GLY A 114 -7.97 -1.80 21.61
N SER A 115 -8.10 -2.79 20.72
CA SER A 115 -7.16 -3.92 20.66
C SER A 115 -5.77 -3.54 20.15
N VAL A 116 -5.67 -2.41 19.44
CA VAL A 116 -4.40 -1.79 19.07
C VAL A 116 -4.42 -0.29 19.38
N GLN A 117 -3.27 0.29 19.66
CA GLN A 117 -3.13 1.70 20.00
C GLN A 117 -2.82 2.58 18.79
N ALA A 118 -2.24 1.99 17.75
CA ALA A 118 -2.01 2.65 16.47
C ALA A 118 -2.11 1.64 15.33
N THR A 119 -2.25 2.15 14.12
CA THR A 119 -2.18 1.37 12.90
C THR A 119 -1.97 2.30 11.71
N PHE A 120 -1.56 1.76 10.56
CA PHE A 120 -1.57 2.52 9.31
C PHE A 120 -2.82 2.22 8.50
N MET A 121 -3.36 3.22 7.83
CA MET A 121 -4.48 3.04 6.92
C MET A 121 -4.50 4.13 5.85
N GLY A 122 -4.99 3.75 4.67
CA GLY A 122 -5.21 4.67 3.57
C GLY A 122 -6.69 5.04 3.42
N PRO A 123 -7.02 5.87 2.41
CA PRO A 123 -8.39 6.24 2.12
C PRO A 123 -9.27 5.00 1.86
N PRO A 124 -10.55 5.03 2.27
CA PRO A 124 -11.24 6.11 2.98
C PRO A 124 -11.09 6.05 4.52
N PHE A 125 -10.39 5.04 5.07
CA PHE A 125 -10.39 4.74 6.51
C PHE A 125 -9.58 5.76 7.33
N ASN A 126 -8.47 6.28 6.81
CA ASN A 126 -7.71 7.36 7.44
C ASN A 126 -8.56 8.62 7.60
N LEU A 127 -9.32 9.01 6.56
CA LEU A 127 -10.21 10.17 6.59
C LEU A 127 -11.35 9.97 7.59
N ARG A 128 -11.89 8.76 7.65
CA ARG A 128 -12.94 8.42 8.62
C ARG A 128 -12.41 8.46 10.05
N ALA A 129 -11.25 7.88 10.30
CA ALA A 129 -10.60 7.92 11.61
C ALA A 129 -10.36 9.36 12.08
N ALA A 130 -9.86 10.22 11.18
CA ALA A 130 -9.65 11.64 11.49
C ALA A 130 -10.96 12.34 11.89
N LYS A 131 -12.07 12.09 11.19
CA LYS A 131 -13.39 12.64 11.53
C LYS A 131 -13.92 12.11 12.88
N GLU A 132 -13.53 10.93 13.29
CA GLU A 132 -13.92 10.32 14.58
C GLU A 132 -12.94 10.70 15.72
N GLY A 133 -11.99 11.63 15.48
CA GLY A 133 -11.10 12.18 16.51
C GLY A 133 -9.83 11.36 16.78
N PHE A 134 -9.53 10.36 15.96
CA PHE A 134 -8.25 9.67 16.03
C PHE A 134 -7.11 10.60 15.60
N THR A 135 -5.93 10.41 16.20
CA THR A 135 -4.77 11.23 15.93
C THR A 135 -4.03 10.71 14.69
N LYS A 136 -3.89 11.55 13.66
CA LYS A 136 -2.92 11.31 12.60
C LYS A 136 -1.54 11.74 13.12
N LEU A 137 -0.63 10.79 13.23
CA LEU A 137 0.73 11.05 13.72
C LEU A 137 1.64 11.53 12.58
N THR A 138 1.58 10.87 11.43
CA THR A 138 2.36 11.23 10.23
C THR A 138 1.81 10.53 8.99
N THR A 139 2.36 10.86 7.83
CA THR A 139 2.16 10.13 6.58
C THR A 139 3.42 9.35 6.19
N PHE A 140 3.25 8.21 5.54
CA PHE A 140 4.39 7.38 5.14
C PHE A 140 5.28 8.09 4.11
N HIS A 141 4.69 8.82 3.18
CA HIS A 141 5.45 9.48 2.11
C HIS A 141 6.38 10.60 2.61
N GLU A 142 6.11 11.22 3.77
CA GLU A 142 6.99 12.24 4.36
C GLU A 142 8.38 11.70 4.68
N TYR A 143 8.48 10.42 5.04
CA TYR A 143 9.74 9.80 5.49
C TYR A 143 10.36 8.84 4.49
N LEU A 144 9.55 8.28 3.59
CA LEU A 144 10.01 7.30 2.63
C LEU A 144 10.26 7.90 1.23
N GLY A 145 9.79 9.14 1.00
CA GLY A 145 9.91 9.79 -0.30
C GLY A 145 9.03 9.14 -1.37
N PRO A 146 9.24 9.48 -2.64
CA PRO A 146 8.50 8.88 -3.74
C PRO A 146 8.90 7.41 -3.90
N ILE A 147 7.92 6.53 -3.76
CA ILE A 147 8.06 5.09 -3.96
C ILE A 147 6.98 4.66 -4.95
N GLN A 148 7.39 3.95 -6.00
CA GLN A 148 6.42 3.35 -6.91
C GLN A 148 5.64 2.26 -6.18
N PHE A 149 4.47 2.63 -5.62
CA PHE A 149 3.70 1.77 -4.72
C PHE A 149 2.76 0.82 -5.45
N VAL A 150 2.23 1.23 -6.60
CA VAL A 150 1.39 0.39 -7.45
C VAL A 150 1.90 0.44 -8.87
N VAL A 151 2.02 -0.73 -9.48
CA VAL A 151 2.43 -0.88 -10.87
C VAL A 151 1.37 -1.60 -11.68
N GLN A 152 1.40 -1.40 -12.98
CA GLN A 152 0.69 -2.21 -13.95
C GLN A 152 1.69 -3.13 -14.62
N PHE A 153 1.30 -4.38 -14.82
CA PHE A 153 2.14 -5.39 -15.45
C PHE A 153 1.32 -6.30 -16.37
N ALA A 154 1.98 -6.90 -17.33
CA ALA A 154 1.34 -7.77 -18.30
C ALA A 154 2.26 -8.93 -18.68
N HIS A 155 1.68 -10.01 -19.18
CA HIS A 155 2.44 -11.15 -19.72
C HIS A 155 3.12 -10.77 -21.03
N ASP A 156 4.33 -11.27 -21.27
CA ASP A 156 5.11 -11.01 -22.47
C ASP A 156 4.37 -11.37 -23.76
N ASP A 157 3.63 -12.49 -23.75
CA ASP A 157 2.90 -12.95 -24.92
C ASP A 157 1.73 -12.01 -25.27
N PHE A 158 1.05 -11.47 -24.24
CA PHE A 158 0.04 -10.43 -24.45
C PHE A 158 0.66 -9.17 -25.08
N LEU A 159 1.81 -8.73 -24.55
CA LEU A 159 2.47 -7.53 -25.06
C LEU A 159 2.96 -7.69 -26.50
N LYS A 160 3.38 -8.89 -26.92
CA LYS A 160 3.77 -9.20 -28.30
C LYS A 160 2.59 -9.24 -29.24
N SER A 161 1.52 -9.96 -28.86
CA SER A 161 0.37 -10.23 -29.72
C SER A 161 -0.65 -9.08 -29.76
N ASN A 162 -0.72 -8.27 -28.71
CA ASN A 162 -1.74 -7.23 -28.49
C ASN A 162 -1.17 -5.88 -28.12
N ARG A 163 0.00 -5.52 -28.70
CA ARG A 163 0.70 -4.25 -28.37
C ARG A 163 -0.21 -3.03 -28.51
N GLY A 164 -1.07 -3.00 -29.55
CA GLY A 164 -2.02 -1.91 -29.76
C GLY A 164 -3.00 -1.71 -28.62
N GLU A 165 -3.52 -2.79 -28.07
CA GLU A 165 -4.45 -2.76 -26.93
C GLU A 165 -3.73 -2.31 -25.63
N GLY A 166 -2.51 -2.78 -25.40
CA GLY A 166 -1.68 -2.31 -24.30
C GLY A 166 -1.43 -0.80 -24.36
N VAL A 167 -1.13 -0.26 -25.54
CA VAL A 167 -0.94 1.18 -25.73
C VAL A 167 -2.24 1.97 -25.53
N LYS A 168 -3.37 1.48 -26.03
CA LYS A 168 -4.70 2.10 -25.80
C LYS A 168 -5.03 2.16 -24.31
N PHE A 169 -4.79 1.06 -23.59
CA PHE A 169 -5.00 1.00 -22.16
C PHE A 169 -4.17 2.06 -21.42
N LEU A 170 -2.87 2.17 -21.71
CA LEU A 170 -2.00 3.16 -21.06
C LEU A 170 -2.40 4.60 -21.40
N LYS A 171 -2.78 4.88 -22.64
CA LYS A 171 -3.30 6.21 -23.04
C LYS A 171 -4.57 6.56 -22.27
N GLY A 172 -5.54 5.65 -22.18
CA GLY A 172 -6.76 5.88 -21.41
C GLY A 172 -6.49 6.10 -19.92
N MET A 173 -5.50 5.44 -19.35
CA MET A 173 -5.07 5.68 -17.97
C MET A 173 -4.48 7.09 -17.80
N ILE A 174 -3.61 7.52 -18.70
CA ILE A 174 -3.00 8.87 -18.68
C ILE A 174 -4.10 9.93 -18.79
N GLU A 175 -5.03 9.77 -19.72
CA GLU A 175 -6.16 10.68 -19.90
C GLU A 175 -7.03 10.77 -18.65
N ALA A 176 -7.36 9.62 -18.03
CA ALA A 176 -8.17 9.58 -16.81
C ALA A 176 -7.49 10.31 -15.64
N PHE A 177 -6.18 10.16 -15.49
CA PHE A 177 -5.42 10.87 -14.45
C PHE A 177 -5.27 12.36 -14.75
N SER A 178 -5.10 12.77 -16.01
CA SER A 178 -4.99 14.18 -16.37
C SER A 178 -6.29 14.95 -16.22
N GLN A 179 -7.45 14.29 -16.34
CA GLN A 179 -8.77 14.91 -16.18
C GLN A 179 -9.20 15.04 -14.71
N ASN A 180 -8.55 14.36 -13.77
CA ASN A 180 -8.80 14.44 -12.33
C ASN A 180 -7.53 14.81 -11.55
N PRO A 181 -7.02 16.05 -11.69
CA PRO A 181 -5.79 16.48 -11.03
C PRO A 181 -5.89 16.50 -9.50
N GLU A 182 -7.10 16.54 -8.93
CA GLU A 182 -7.31 16.52 -7.47
C GLU A 182 -6.92 15.16 -6.83
N THR A 183 -6.83 14.09 -7.60
CA THR A 183 -6.34 12.79 -7.11
C THR A 183 -4.82 12.65 -7.08
N THR A 184 -4.10 13.66 -7.60
CA THR A 184 -2.62 13.67 -7.69
C THR A 184 -1.95 14.74 -6.83
N ALA A 185 -2.72 15.61 -6.17
CA ALA A 185 -2.20 16.83 -5.52
C ALA A 185 -2.31 16.86 -3.99
N GLU A 186 -2.60 15.74 -3.30
CA GLU A 186 -2.54 15.67 -1.82
C GLU A 186 -1.62 14.56 -1.33
#